data_3f9723db166f1d8d30cfd9a4da44741f
#
_entry.id   3f9723db166f1d8d30cfd9a4da44741f
#
_cell.length_a   1.000
_cell.length_b   1.000
_cell.length_c   1.000
_cell.angle_alpha   90.00
_cell.angle_beta   90.00
_cell.angle_gamma   90.00
#
_symmetry.space_group_name_H-M   'P 1'
#
loop_
_entity.id
_entity.type
_entity.pdbx_description
1 polymer ?
#
loop_
_entity_poly.entity_id
_entity_poly.type
_entity_poly.pdbx_seq_one_letter_code
_entity_poly.pdbx_strand_id
1 'polypeptide(L)'
;TFKEATRVQLPALVHLTRLGYKYYNKIPMGATALYDPSTNILKNIFAPQFKKLNPDTTLSAENILSDIRKELDDDDLGRQFYKRLTSVSPVRLIDFEHPENNVYHCTAEFTCKNGDDEFRPDITLFINGLPLVFIEVKKPNNFEGIVAESKRLNKIRFPNKKFRRFINITQLMIFSNNMEYDAKGGIIPIEGVFYCTAARTEAKFNCFREENPLNGPI
;
A
#
# COMPACT_ATOMS: atom_id res chain seq x y z
N THR A 1 0.86 -13.00 26.55
CA THR A 1 -0.36 -12.67 25.76
C THR A 1 0.03 -12.53 24.30
N PHE A 2 -0.58 -13.30 23.44
CA PHE A 2 -0.39 -13.22 21.99
C PHE A 2 -1.01 -11.91 21.48
N LYS A 3 -0.18 -10.92 21.18
CA LYS A 3 -0.62 -9.66 20.58
C LYS A 3 -0.27 -9.68 19.08
N GLU A 4 -1.17 -9.23 18.24
CA GLU A 4 -1.00 -9.10 16.78
C GLU A 4 0.24 -8.25 16.45
N ALA A 5 0.40 -7.13 17.16
CA ALA A 5 1.54 -6.24 16.98
C ALA A 5 2.90 -6.96 17.19
N THR A 6 3.04 -7.87 18.15
CA THR A 6 4.32 -8.53 18.43
C THR A 6 4.54 -9.82 17.67
N ARG A 7 3.47 -10.47 17.21
CA ARG A 7 3.56 -11.79 16.56
C ARG A 7 3.46 -11.74 15.04
N VAL A 8 2.86 -10.69 14.50
CA VAL A 8 2.68 -10.55 13.05
C VAL A 8 3.25 -9.23 12.56
N GLN A 9 2.82 -8.09 13.09
CA GLN A 9 3.22 -6.77 12.58
C GLN A 9 4.75 -6.53 12.73
N LEU A 10 5.32 -6.76 13.91
CA LEU A 10 6.74 -6.55 14.13
C LEU A 10 7.62 -7.49 13.30
N PRO A 11 7.36 -8.82 13.23
CA PRO A 11 8.08 -9.69 12.30
C PRO A 11 7.99 -9.24 10.84
N ALA A 12 6.80 -8.81 10.37
CA ALA A 12 6.63 -8.30 9.02
C ALA A 12 7.51 -7.07 8.75
N LEU A 13 7.56 -6.12 9.68
CA LEU A 13 8.44 -4.94 9.58
C LEU A 13 9.93 -5.35 9.52
N VAL A 14 10.35 -6.33 10.34
CA VAL A 14 11.72 -6.85 10.30
C VAL A 14 12.03 -7.50 8.95
N HIS A 15 11.12 -8.26 8.38
CA HIS A 15 11.29 -8.84 7.04
C HIS A 15 11.37 -7.75 5.96
N LEU A 16 10.53 -6.75 6.01
CA LEU A 16 10.57 -5.62 5.08
C LEU A 16 11.91 -4.89 5.14
N THR A 17 12.47 -4.66 6.34
CA THR A 17 13.79 -4.02 6.45
C THR A 17 14.90 -4.90 5.89
N ARG A 18 14.81 -6.22 6.02
CA ARG A 18 15.75 -7.17 5.36
C ARG A 18 15.64 -7.16 3.84
N LEU A 19 14.45 -6.87 3.30
CA LEU A 19 14.20 -6.70 1.86
C LEU A 19 14.67 -5.34 1.33
N GLY A 20 15.21 -4.47 2.20
CA GLY A 20 15.76 -3.17 1.80
C GLY A 20 14.83 -1.97 2.06
N TYR A 21 13.65 -2.18 2.63
CA TYR A 21 12.81 -1.06 3.06
C TYR A 21 13.44 -0.36 4.27
N LYS A 22 13.45 0.97 4.25
CA LYS A 22 13.83 1.77 5.42
C LYS A 22 12.60 2.01 6.27
N TYR A 23 12.69 1.66 7.57
CA TYR A 23 11.61 1.97 8.49
C TYR A 23 11.53 3.48 8.70
N TYR A 24 10.37 4.04 8.39
CA TYR A 24 10.05 5.44 8.65
C TYR A 24 9.32 5.53 10.00
N ASN A 25 9.84 6.31 10.91
CA ASN A 25 9.25 6.46 12.24
C ASN A 25 7.78 6.85 12.16
N LYS A 26 7.02 6.54 13.21
CA LYS A 26 5.62 6.93 13.33
C LYS A 26 5.44 8.41 12.97
N ILE A 27 4.62 8.66 11.96
CA ILE A 27 4.36 10.01 11.47
C ILE A 27 3.28 10.61 12.37
N PRO A 28 3.55 11.72 13.07
CA PRO A 28 2.54 12.37 13.90
C PRO A 28 1.36 12.83 13.05
N MET A 29 0.15 12.57 13.52
CA MET A 29 -1.06 13.07 12.90
C MET A 29 -1.01 14.61 12.85
N GLY A 30 -1.31 15.20 11.68
CA GLY A 30 -1.24 16.65 11.49
C GLY A 30 0.13 17.19 11.09
N ALA A 31 1.16 16.34 10.96
CA ALA A 31 2.48 16.75 10.47
C ALA A 31 2.47 17.04 8.94
N THR A 32 1.66 18.00 8.52
CA THR A 32 1.40 18.33 7.10
C THR A 32 2.64 18.85 6.36
N ALA A 33 3.70 19.21 7.06
CA ALA A 33 4.99 19.49 6.46
C ALA A 33 5.65 18.23 5.90
N LEU A 34 5.42 17.07 6.50
CA LEU A 34 6.03 15.79 6.12
C LEU A 34 5.22 15.05 5.06
N TYR A 35 3.90 15.13 5.11
CA TYR A 35 3.03 14.40 4.19
C TYR A 35 1.83 15.23 3.74
N ASP A 36 1.19 14.79 2.67
CA ASP A 36 -0.07 15.35 2.19
C ASP A 36 -1.24 14.58 2.83
N PRO A 37 -2.04 15.22 3.71
CA PRO A 37 -3.13 14.55 4.41
C PRO A 37 -4.21 13.97 3.47
N SER A 38 -4.32 14.51 2.25
CA SER A 38 -5.36 14.08 1.31
C SER A 38 -4.99 12.83 0.51
N THR A 39 -3.69 12.54 0.38
CA THR A 39 -3.17 11.42 -0.41
C THR A 39 -2.25 10.49 0.37
N ASN A 40 -1.83 10.90 1.57
CA ASN A 40 -0.79 10.24 2.37
C ASN A 40 0.60 10.15 1.70
N ILE A 41 0.86 10.93 0.66
CA ILE A 41 2.18 11.02 0.02
C ILE A 41 3.16 11.70 0.98
N LEU A 42 4.33 11.09 1.21
CA LEU A 42 5.43 11.66 2.00
C LEU A 42 6.15 12.73 1.18
N LYS A 43 5.80 14.01 1.38
CA LYS A 43 6.32 15.14 0.58
C LYS A 43 7.83 15.32 0.71
N ASN A 44 8.35 15.14 1.92
CA ASN A 44 9.77 15.26 2.22
C ASN A 44 10.64 14.17 1.58
N ILE A 45 10.02 13.06 1.13
CA ILE A 45 10.69 12.01 0.36
C ILE A 45 10.37 12.18 -1.13
N PHE A 46 9.12 12.46 -1.48
CA PHE A 46 8.67 12.57 -2.85
C PHE A 46 9.39 13.70 -3.60
N ALA A 47 9.46 14.89 -3.04
CA ALA A 47 10.00 16.07 -3.77
C ALA A 47 11.48 15.91 -4.16
N PRO A 48 12.41 15.52 -3.26
CA PRO A 48 13.81 15.31 -3.66
C PRO A 48 13.96 14.11 -4.60
N GLN A 49 13.16 13.06 -4.43
CA GLN A 49 13.24 11.89 -5.29
C GLN A 49 12.68 12.17 -6.70
N PHE A 50 11.59 12.92 -6.79
CA PHE A 50 11.05 13.39 -8.08
C PHE A 50 12.09 14.18 -8.86
N LYS A 51 12.78 15.12 -8.21
CA LYS A 51 13.86 15.91 -8.84
C LYS A 51 15.02 15.01 -9.29
N LYS A 52 15.40 14.03 -8.49
CA LYS A 52 16.48 13.08 -8.84
C LYS A 52 16.13 12.25 -10.09
N LEU A 53 14.90 11.76 -10.18
CA LEU A 53 14.44 10.94 -11.31
C LEU A 53 14.17 11.77 -12.59
N ASN A 54 14.00 13.08 -12.46
CA ASN A 54 13.64 13.98 -13.55
C ASN A 54 14.52 15.24 -13.52
N PRO A 55 15.85 15.14 -13.76
CA PRO A 55 16.78 16.25 -13.60
C PRO A 55 16.49 17.41 -14.58
N ASP A 56 15.99 17.10 -15.76
CA ASP A 56 15.77 18.06 -16.85
C ASP A 56 14.35 18.64 -16.87
N THR A 57 13.48 18.23 -15.95
CA THR A 57 12.10 18.73 -15.93
C THR A 57 12.00 20.14 -15.34
N THR A 58 11.17 20.97 -15.96
CA THR A 58 10.78 22.29 -15.43
C THR A 58 9.60 22.22 -14.46
N LEU A 59 8.95 21.04 -14.34
CA LEU A 59 7.81 20.85 -13.45
C LEU A 59 8.28 20.74 -12.00
N SER A 60 7.55 21.39 -11.11
CA SER A 60 7.79 21.23 -9.67
C SER A 60 7.10 19.98 -9.11
N ALA A 61 7.63 19.48 -7.99
CA ALA A 61 6.99 18.37 -7.28
C ALA A 61 5.57 18.75 -6.82
N GLU A 62 5.33 20.00 -6.46
CA GLU A 62 4.02 20.51 -6.06
C GLU A 62 3.00 20.46 -7.19
N ASN A 63 3.41 20.82 -8.42
CA ASN A 63 2.56 20.72 -9.60
C ASN A 63 2.13 19.26 -9.83
N ILE A 64 3.09 18.33 -9.78
CA ILE A 64 2.83 16.91 -9.93
C ILE A 64 1.91 16.39 -8.81
N LEU A 65 2.11 16.79 -7.56
CA LEU A 65 1.21 16.43 -6.45
C LEU A 65 -0.20 16.95 -6.68
N SER A 66 -0.33 18.18 -7.23
CA SER A 66 -1.65 18.75 -7.57
C SER A 66 -2.36 17.92 -8.64
N ASP A 67 -1.63 17.48 -9.67
CA ASP A 67 -2.21 16.66 -10.73
C ASP A 67 -2.57 15.25 -10.24
N ILE A 68 -1.71 14.64 -9.44
CA ILE A 68 -1.99 13.36 -8.79
C ILE A 68 -3.29 13.45 -7.96
N ARG A 69 -3.49 14.52 -7.17
CA ARG A 69 -4.73 14.69 -6.40
C ARG A 69 -5.97 14.68 -7.28
N LYS A 70 -5.94 15.36 -8.43
CA LYS A 70 -7.08 15.40 -9.37
C LYS A 70 -7.38 14.01 -9.92
N GLU A 71 -6.34 13.27 -10.35
CA GLU A 71 -6.50 11.92 -10.86
C GLU A 71 -7.04 10.94 -9.80
N LEU A 72 -6.63 11.12 -8.55
CA LEU A 72 -7.09 10.27 -7.44
C LEU A 72 -8.53 10.60 -7.00
N ASP A 73 -9.14 11.67 -7.49
CA ASP A 73 -10.55 12.00 -7.24
C ASP A 73 -11.52 11.24 -8.16
N ASP A 74 -11.03 10.65 -9.25
CA ASP A 74 -11.85 9.90 -10.17
C ASP A 74 -12.40 8.60 -9.56
N ASP A 75 -13.60 8.22 -9.98
CA ASP A 75 -14.28 7.00 -9.51
C ASP A 75 -13.90 5.81 -10.39
N ASP A 76 -12.59 5.50 -10.42
CA ASP A 76 -12.01 4.51 -11.32
C ASP A 76 -11.12 3.46 -10.64
N LEU A 77 -11.15 3.43 -9.30
CA LEU A 77 -10.33 2.55 -8.47
C LEU A 77 -8.82 2.67 -8.77
N GLY A 78 -8.36 3.88 -9.04
CA GLY A 78 -6.93 4.18 -9.26
C GLY A 78 -6.41 3.83 -10.65
N ARG A 79 -7.28 3.57 -11.63
CA ARG A 79 -6.89 3.21 -12.98
C ARG A 79 -6.09 4.34 -13.68
N GLN A 80 -6.49 5.59 -13.52
CA GLN A 80 -5.75 6.73 -14.09
C GLN A 80 -4.38 6.85 -13.44
N PHE A 81 -4.31 6.73 -12.13
CA PHE A 81 -3.04 6.76 -11.42
C PHE A 81 -2.12 5.60 -11.82
N TYR A 82 -2.66 4.38 -11.94
CA TYR A 82 -1.90 3.24 -12.48
C TYR A 82 -1.32 3.54 -13.87
N LYS A 83 -2.11 4.11 -14.76
CA LYS A 83 -1.64 4.52 -16.09
C LYS A 83 -0.52 5.56 -15.99
N ARG A 84 -0.63 6.55 -15.08
CA ARG A 84 0.44 7.52 -14.83
C ARG A 84 1.73 6.85 -14.40
N LEU A 85 1.66 5.81 -13.54
CA LEU A 85 2.84 5.09 -13.08
C LEU A 85 3.53 4.28 -14.20
N THR A 86 2.74 3.71 -15.11
CA THR A 86 3.22 2.69 -16.06
C THR A 86 3.34 3.17 -17.50
N SER A 87 2.73 4.29 -17.87
CA SER A 87 2.80 4.82 -19.23
C SER A 87 4.09 5.58 -19.48
N VAL A 88 4.51 5.59 -20.74
CA VAL A 88 5.61 6.47 -21.19
C VAL A 88 5.22 7.91 -20.93
N SER A 89 5.99 8.59 -20.13
CA SER A 89 5.75 9.98 -19.71
C SER A 89 7.07 10.75 -19.69
N PRO A 90 7.05 12.05 -19.99
CA PRO A 90 8.25 12.89 -19.86
C PRO A 90 8.73 13.02 -18.40
N VAL A 91 7.89 12.65 -17.43
CA VAL A 91 8.25 12.64 -16.01
C VAL A 91 8.01 11.26 -15.41
N ARG A 92 9.00 10.76 -14.67
CA ARG A 92 8.96 9.45 -13.99
C ARG A 92 8.66 9.64 -12.52
N LEU A 93 7.70 8.87 -12.01
CA LEU A 93 7.42 8.76 -10.56
C LEU A 93 8.15 7.57 -9.94
N ILE A 94 8.37 6.53 -10.75
CA ILE A 94 9.09 5.30 -10.41
C ILE A 94 10.03 4.96 -11.56
N ASP A 95 11.23 4.53 -11.24
CA ASP A 95 12.16 3.94 -12.20
C ASP A 95 12.01 2.41 -12.16
N PHE A 96 11.28 1.86 -13.14
CA PHE A 96 11.08 0.41 -13.24
C PHE A 96 12.26 -0.30 -13.91
N GLU A 97 13.05 0.41 -14.72
CA GLU A 97 14.21 -0.17 -15.42
C GLU A 97 15.40 -0.31 -14.47
N HIS A 98 15.54 0.64 -13.54
CA HIS A 98 16.61 0.71 -12.55
C HIS A 98 16.00 0.86 -11.15
N PRO A 99 15.50 -0.24 -10.54
CA PRO A 99 14.83 -0.20 -9.24
C PRO A 99 15.70 0.40 -8.12
N GLU A 100 17.02 0.29 -8.22
CA GLU A 100 17.99 0.86 -7.29
C GLU A 100 17.98 2.40 -7.23
N ASN A 101 17.43 3.05 -8.25
CA ASN A 101 17.25 4.49 -8.27
C ASN A 101 16.10 4.97 -7.37
N ASN A 102 15.18 4.06 -7.02
CA ASN A 102 14.08 4.38 -6.14
C ASN A 102 14.48 4.30 -4.66
N VAL A 103 13.65 4.86 -3.80
CA VAL A 103 13.76 4.73 -2.34
C VAL A 103 12.52 4.05 -1.78
N TYR A 104 12.73 3.10 -0.90
CA TYR A 104 11.70 2.24 -0.34
C TYR A 104 11.58 2.49 1.16
N HIS A 105 10.37 2.78 1.63
CA HIS A 105 10.09 2.99 3.04
C HIS A 105 8.89 2.18 3.50
N CYS A 106 8.88 1.79 4.77
CA CYS A 106 7.70 1.22 5.42
C CYS A 106 7.43 1.94 6.73
N THR A 107 6.18 2.04 7.12
CA THR A 107 5.78 2.58 8.42
C THR A 107 4.60 1.82 8.98
N ALA A 108 4.49 1.77 10.30
CA ALA A 108 3.35 1.18 10.99
C ALA A 108 2.27 2.22 11.28
N GLU A 109 1.01 1.79 11.21
CA GLU A 109 -0.17 2.54 11.67
C GLU A 109 -0.27 3.96 11.10
N PHE A 110 0.02 4.11 9.80
CA PHE A 110 -0.09 5.41 9.15
C PHE A 110 -1.54 5.71 8.80
N THR A 111 -2.14 6.64 9.53
CA THR A 111 -3.56 6.95 9.43
C THR A 111 -3.86 7.82 8.22
N CYS A 112 -4.81 7.39 7.38
CA CYS A 112 -5.54 8.24 6.47
C CYS A 112 -6.75 8.82 7.20
N LYS A 113 -6.78 10.15 7.38
CA LYS A 113 -7.86 10.83 8.07
C LYS A 113 -8.54 11.82 7.15
N ASN A 114 -9.88 11.77 7.11
CA ASN A 114 -10.69 12.76 6.39
C ASN A 114 -11.93 13.11 7.22
N GLY A 115 -11.89 14.27 7.84
CA GLY A 115 -12.90 14.66 8.84
C GLY A 115 -12.82 13.75 10.06
N ASP A 116 -13.97 13.17 10.44
CA ASP A 116 -14.09 12.25 11.58
C ASP A 116 -13.79 10.78 11.20
N ASP A 117 -13.64 10.49 9.91
CA ASP A 117 -13.38 9.14 9.44
C ASP A 117 -11.88 8.87 9.41
N GLU A 118 -11.50 7.67 9.88
CA GLU A 118 -10.13 7.21 9.89
C GLU A 118 -10.01 5.83 9.22
N PHE A 119 -8.97 5.68 8.41
CA PHE A 119 -8.49 4.38 7.93
C PHE A 119 -7.01 4.27 8.26
N ARG A 120 -6.67 3.33 9.11
CA ARG A 120 -5.31 3.13 9.60
C ARG A 120 -4.86 1.70 9.27
N PRO A 121 -4.18 1.51 8.14
CA PRO A 121 -3.53 0.24 7.84
C PRO A 121 -2.48 -0.12 8.89
N ASP A 122 -2.28 -1.41 9.13
CA ASP A 122 -1.25 -1.88 10.06
C ASP A 122 0.15 -1.54 9.58
N ILE A 123 0.42 -1.68 8.27
CA ILE A 123 1.69 -1.30 7.65
C ILE A 123 1.39 -0.63 6.30
N THR A 124 2.10 0.46 6.00
CA THR A 124 2.09 1.10 4.68
C THR A 124 3.48 1.05 4.07
N LEU A 125 3.58 0.67 2.79
CA LEU A 125 4.81 0.67 2.02
C LEU A 125 4.82 1.83 1.02
N PHE A 126 5.96 2.49 0.94
CA PHE A 126 6.16 3.63 0.06
C PHE A 126 7.29 3.36 -0.94
N ILE A 127 7.06 3.74 -2.18
CA ILE A 127 8.09 3.87 -3.20
C ILE A 127 8.18 5.34 -3.57
N ASN A 128 9.35 5.94 -3.43
CA ASN A 128 9.58 7.38 -3.69
C ASN A 128 8.60 8.30 -2.93
N GLY A 129 8.15 7.88 -1.75
CA GLY A 129 7.19 8.61 -0.94
C GLY A 129 5.72 8.39 -1.31
N LEU A 130 5.42 7.63 -2.35
CA LEU A 130 4.06 7.26 -2.76
C LEU A 130 3.57 6.05 -1.95
N PRO A 131 2.42 6.08 -1.25
CA PRO A 131 1.89 4.97 -0.45
C PRO A 131 1.19 3.94 -1.36
N LEU A 132 1.98 3.09 -2.03
CA LEU A 132 1.47 2.19 -3.07
C LEU A 132 0.93 0.87 -2.55
N VAL A 133 1.30 0.48 -1.33
CA VAL A 133 0.89 -0.79 -0.74
C VAL A 133 0.50 -0.58 0.71
N PHE A 134 -0.56 -1.23 1.13
CA PHE A 134 -0.79 -1.45 2.56
C PHE A 134 -0.93 -2.93 2.91
N ILE A 135 -0.59 -3.25 4.15
CA ILE A 135 -0.68 -4.59 4.71
C ILE A 135 -1.56 -4.53 5.95
N GLU A 136 -2.61 -5.33 5.96
CA GLU A 136 -3.43 -5.61 7.14
C GLU A 136 -3.01 -6.97 7.70
N VAL A 137 -2.70 -6.99 8.99
CA VAL A 137 -2.32 -8.21 9.67
C VAL A 137 -3.42 -8.71 10.59
N LYS A 138 -3.45 -10.01 10.82
CA LYS A 138 -4.39 -10.67 11.73
C LYS A 138 -3.63 -11.66 12.60
N LYS A 139 -4.20 -11.96 13.76
CA LYS A 139 -3.63 -12.98 14.67
C LYS A 139 -3.59 -14.34 13.97
N PRO A 140 -2.55 -15.15 14.22
CA PRO A 140 -2.40 -16.46 13.58
C PRO A 140 -3.60 -17.39 13.78
N ASN A 141 -4.27 -17.31 14.93
CA ASN A 141 -5.43 -18.13 15.26
C ASN A 141 -6.79 -17.46 14.99
N ASN A 142 -6.81 -16.41 14.18
CA ASN A 142 -8.05 -15.73 13.78
C ASN A 142 -8.47 -16.17 12.39
N PHE A 143 -9.09 -17.35 12.28
CA PHE A 143 -9.52 -17.93 11.00
C PHE A 143 -10.56 -17.08 10.25
N GLU A 144 -11.36 -16.28 10.94
CA GLU A 144 -12.36 -15.42 10.29
C GLU A 144 -11.81 -14.03 9.95
N GLY A 145 -10.62 -13.70 10.41
CA GLY A 145 -10.06 -12.35 10.32
C GLY A 145 -9.91 -11.85 8.88
N ILE A 146 -9.48 -12.70 7.97
CA ILE A 146 -9.32 -12.36 6.54
C ILE A 146 -10.69 -12.14 5.89
N VAL A 147 -11.66 -13.01 6.16
CA VAL A 147 -13.04 -12.87 5.62
C VAL A 147 -13.71 -11.61 6.16
N ALA A 148 -13.55 -11.32 7.44
CA ALA A 148 -14.08 -10.09 8.05
C ALA A 148 -13.44 -8.85 7.43
N GLU A 149 -12.13 -8.88 7.16
CA GLU A 149 -11.41 -7.78 6.53
C GLU A 149 -11.87 -7.55 5.08
N SER A 150 -12.08 -8.61 4.31
CA SER A 150 -12.67 -8.54 2.97
C SER A 150 -14.03 -7.84 3.00
N LYS A 151 -14.89 -8.25 3.93
CA LYS A 151 -16.21 -7.62 4.09
C LYS A 151 -16.09 -6.14 4.48
N ARG A 152 -15.18 -5.80 5.38
CA ARG A 152 -14.94 -4.42 5.81
C ARG A 152 -14.44 -3.55 4.65
N LEU A 153 -13.49 -4.05 3.87
CA LEU A 153 -12.94 -3.35 2.72
C LEU A 153 -14.04 -3.05 1.69
N ASN A 154 -14.78 -4.08 1.26
CA ASN A 154 -15.78 -3.95 0.21
C ASN A 154 -17.03 -3.17 0.64
N LYS A 155 -17.47 -3.32 1.90
CA LYS A 155 -18.72 -2.69 2.36
C LYS A 155 -18.54 -1.33 3.01
N ILE A 156 -17.36 -1.03 3.54
CA ILE A 156 -17.12 0.18 4.34
C ILE A 156 -16.06 1.08 3.70
N ARG A 157 -14.88 0.51 3.34
CA ARG A 157 -13.73 1.31 2.91
C ARG A 157 -13.87 1.82 1.48
N PHE A 158 -14.14 0.94 0.52
CA PHE A 158 -14.30 1.31 -0.89
C PHE A 158 -15.49 2.24 -1.16
N PRO A 159 -16.69 2.02 -0.60
CA PRO A 159 -17.80 2.93 -0.79
C PRO A 159 -17.61 4.30 -0.13
N ASN A 160 -16.72 4.41 0.84
CA ASN A 160 -16.50 5.67 1.54
C ASN A 160 -15.63 6.63 0.69
N LYS A 161 -16.29 7.59 0.06
CA LYS A 161 -15.65 8.59 -0.80
C LYS A 161 -14.57 9.43 -0.08
N LYS A 162 -14.60 9.49 1.26
CA LYS A 162 -13.58 10.19 2.05
C LYS A 162 -12.20 9.51 1.96
N PHE A 163 -12.14 8.22 1.65
CA PHE A 163 -10.90 7.46 1.46
C PHE A 163 -10.53 7.25 0.00
N ARG A 164 -11.29 7.82 -0.94
CA ARG A 164 -11.11 7.60 -2.38
C ARG A 164 -9.66 7.80 -2.83
N ARG A 165 -9.05 8.92 -2.49
CA ARG A 165 -7.66 9.20 -2.88
C ARG A 165 -6.67 8.17 -2.35
N PHE A 166 -6.84 7.75 -1.09
CA PHE A 166 -5.98 6.73 -0.49
C PHE A 166 -6.20 5.35 -1.11
N ILE A 167 -7.43 4.99 -1.43
CA ILE A 167 -7.75 3.74 -2.12
C ILE A 167 -7.19 3.78 -3.56
N ASN A 168 -7.38 4.87 -4.27
CA ASN A 168 -6.95 5.01 -5.66
C ASN A 168 -5.42 5.04 -5.82
N ILE A 169 -4.67 5.59 -4.87
CA ILE A 169 -3.20 5.57 -4.91
C ILE A 169 -2.62 4.20 -4.56
N THR A 170 -3.33 3.40 -3.76
CA THR A 170 -2.90 2.06 -3.38
C THR A 170 -3.02 1.11 -4.56
N GLN A 171 -1.90 0.50 -4.96
CA GLN A 171 -1.84 -0.42 -6.09
C GLN A 171 -1.90 -1.89 -5.65
N LEU A 172 -1.51 -2.19 -4.42
CA LEU A 172 -1.53 -3.53 -3.86
C LEU A 172 -1.99 -3.50 -2.39
N MET A 173 -2.87 -4.40 -2.06
CA MET A 173 -3.37 -4.62 -0.70
C MET A 173 -3.02 -6.03 -0.28
N ILE A 174 -2.37 -6.18 0.86
CA ILE A 174 -1.92 -7.47 1.39
C ILE A 174 -2.63 -7.73 2.72
N PHE A 175 -3.08 -8.95 2.89
CA PHE A 175 -3.72 -9.42 4.13
C PHE A 175 -2.98 -10.67 4.58
N SER A 176 -2.55 -10.72 5.84
CA SER A 176 -1.77 -11.84 6.35
C SER A 176 -2.10 -12.14 7.81
N ASN A 177 -2.19 -13.42 8.15
CA ASN A 177 -2.21 -13.89 9.52
C ASN A 177 -0.90 -14.59 9.94
N ASN A 178 0.13 -14.52 9.09
CA ASN A 178 1.45 -15.14 9.31
C ASN A 178 1.40 -16.66 9.51
N MET A 179 0.44 -17.33 8.87
CA MET A 179 0.31 -18.79 8.86
C MET A 179 0.70 -19.34 7.50
N GLU A 180 1.05 -20.60 7.46
CA GLU A 180 1.23 -21.31 6.20
C GLU A 180 -0.07 -21.38 5.42
N TYR A 181 0.05 -21.49 4.10
CA TYR A 181 -1.10 -21.65 3.23
C TYR A 181 -1.80 -22.99 3.48
N ASP A 182 -3.09 -22.96 3.80
CA ASP A 182 -3.93 -24.15 3.87
C ASP A 182 -4.96 -24.18 2.72
N ALA A 183 -4.74 -25.10 1.77
CA ALA A 183 -5.65 -25.33 0.66
C ALA A 183 -6.97 -26.01 1.05
N LYS A 184 -7.07 -26.58 2.25
CA LYS A 184 -8.26 -27.32 2.72
C LYS A 184 -9.43 -26.40 3.06
N GLY A 185 -9.21 -25.11 3.19
CA GLY A 185 -10.22 -24.11 3.55
C GLY A 185 -11.26 -23.76 2.48
N GLY A 186 -11.27 -24.43 1.33
CA GLY A 186 -12.23 -24.16 0.24
C GLY A 186 -11.76 -23.08 -0.74
N ILE A 187 -12.70 -22.32 -1.32
CA ILE A 187 -12.43 -21.33 -2.38
C ILE A 187 -11.62 -20.14 -1.84
N ILE A 188 -11.80 -19.77 -0.58
CA ILE A 188 -11.01 -18.74 0.11
C ILE A 188 -10.24 -19.44 1.22
N PRO A 189 -8.90 -19.58 1.10
CA PRO A 189 -8.10 -20.12 2.19
C PRO A 189 -8.26 -19.23 3.44
N ILE A 190 -8.31 -19.87 4.60
CA ILE A 190 -8.46 -19.17 5.88
C ILE A 190 -7.13 -18.78 6.51
N GLU A 191 -6.04 -19.33 6.00
CA GLU A 191 -4.68 -19.12 6.49
C GLU A 191 -3.73 -18.75 5.35
N GLY A 192 -2.67 -18.07 5.68
CA GLY A 192 -1.62 -17.70 4.75
C GLY A 192 -1.51 -16.20 4.48
N VAL A 193 -0.83 -15.88 3.39
CA VAL A 193 -0.71 -14.52 2.88
C VAL A 193 -1.66 -14.34 1.70
N PHE A 194 -2.49 -13.33 1.79
CA PHE A 194 -3.46 -12.99 0.76
C PHE A 194 -3.17 -11.60 0.21
N TYR A 195 -3.37 -11.41 -1.06
CA TYR A 195 -3.31 -10.10 -1.68
C TYR A 195 -4.59 -9.82 -2.46
N CYS A 196 -4.92 -8.57 -2.60
CA CYS A 196 -5.92 -8.12 -3.54
C CYS A 196 -5.51 -6.79 -4.18
N THR A 197 -5.99 -6.59 -5.39
CA THR A 197 -5.95 -5.29 -6.05
C THR A 197 -7.37 -4.73 -6.11
N ALA A 198 -7.51 -3.42 -6.21
CA ALA A 198 -8.82 -2.83 -6.46
C ALA A 198 -9.35 -3.32 -7.82
N ALA A 199 -10.50 -3.98 -7.81
CA ALA A 199 -11.22 -4.35 -9.02
C ALA A 199 -12.25 -3.27 -9.37
N ARG A 200 -12.88 -3.36 -10.55
CA ARG A 200 -13.87 -2.35 -11.00
C ARG A 200 -15.07 -2.21 -10.06
N THR A 201 -15.44 -3.27 -9.38
CA THR A 201 -16.64 -3.34 -8.53
C THR A 201 -16.34 -3.68 -7.09
N GLU A 202 -15.32 -4.50 -6.85
CA GLU A 202 -14.94 -4.95 -5.51
C GLU A 202 -13.47 -5.42 -5.48
N ALA A 203 -12.87 -5.40 -4.30
CA ALA A 203 -11.59 -6.08 -4.07
C ALA A 203 -11.78 -7.58 -4.06
N LYS A 204 -10.96 -8.29 -4.83
CA LYS A 204 -10.92 -9.75 -4.84
C LYS A 204 -9.67 -10.23 -4.14
N PHE A 205 -9.84 -11.16 -3.21
CA PHE A 205 -8.72 -11.77 -2.50
C PHE A 205 -8.18 -12.94 -3.32
N ASN A 206 -6.90 -12.88 -3.61
CA ASN A 206 -6.13 -13.96 -4.20
C ASN A 206 -5.12 -14.45 -3.17
N CYS A 207 -4.72 -15.71 -3.28
CA CYS A 207 -3.78 -16.33 -2.38
C CYS A 207 -2.38 -16.32 -2.96
N PHE A 208 -1.41 -15.90 -2.15
CA PHE A 208 0.00 -16.12 -2.43
C PHE A 208 0.36 -17.57 -2.07
N ARG A 209 0.95 -18.27 -3.02
CA ARG A 209 1.53 -19.60 -2.81
C ARG A 209 3.02 -19.52 -3.08
N GLU A 210 3.79 -20.12 -2.20
CA GLU A 210 5.13 -20.55 -2.55
C GLU A 210 5.01 -21.86 -3.35
N GLU A 211 5.38 -21.83 -4.60
CA GLU A 211 5.53 -23.06 -5.36
C GLU A 211 6.90 -23.67 -5.07
N ASN A 212 6.99 -25.01 -5.15
CA ASN A 212 8.25 -25.69 -4.95
C ASN A 212 9.29 -25.13 -5.94
N PRO A 213 10.42 -24.59 -5.47
CA PRO A 213 11.43 -23.96 -6.34
C PRO A 213 12.04 -24.93 -7.38
N LEU A 214 11.85 -26.23 -7.20
CA LEU A 214 12.24 -27.24 -8.19
C LEU A 214 11.24 -27.35 -9.36
N ASN A 215 10.04 -26.80 -9.22
CA ASN A 215 8.95 -26.95 -10.20
C ASN A 215 8.53 -25.64 -10.86
N GLY A 216 9.20 -24.57 -10.59
CA GLY A 216 8.92 -23.30 -11.21
C GLY A 216 9.22 -22.08 -10.33
N PRO A 217 9.13 -20.87 -10.90
CA PRO A 217 9.37 -19.65 -10.15
C PRO A 217 8.29 -19.49 -9.07
N ILE A 218 8.77 -18.99 -7.95
CA ILE A 218 7.93 -18.51 -6.84
C ILE A 218 7.08 -17.34 -7.32
#